data_a730b43784686bf3da54dfea1469be63
#
_entry.id   a730b43784686bf3da54dfea1469be63
#
_cell.length_a   1.000
_cell.length_b   1.000
_cell.length_c   1.000
_cell.angle_alpha   90.00
_cell.angle_beta   90.00
_cell.angle_gamma   90.00
#
_symmetry.space_group_name_H-M   'P 1'
#
loop_
_entity.id
_entity.type
_entity.pdbx_description
1 polymer ?
#
loop_
_entity_poly.entity_id
_entity_poly.type
_entity_poly.pdbx_seq_one_letter_code
_entity_poly.pdbx_strand_id
1 'polypeptide(L)'
;MAWTEKILRVDLTKGTCTDEALNMEWADQYLGQRGLATKYIVEETDPKVDPLSPDNMMIFATGPLTGTCTSTAGRYSVITKGALTGAIACSNSGGFFGNELKNAGYDMVIFQGASKKPVYLMIENGDCQLLDAAAHWGTSCWDTEESIKANHGDPMIRVASIGVSGEVGVKFACVVNDIDRAAGRSGVGTVMGSKNLKAVAVRGTLGVAVKDGDRLWEAAAAGKKVLADNAVTGQGLPAFGTQVLMNVINETGALPTRNHTGSQFEDAHAISAEAMAE
;
A
#
# COMPACT_ATOMS: atom_id res chain seq x y z
N MET A 1 -3.44 -13.44 -16.59
CA MET A 1 -3.19 -12.56 -15.44
C MET A 1 -1.70 -12.58 -15.18
N ALA A 2 -1.17 -11.57 -14.54
CA ALA A 2 0.26 -11.39 -14.32
C ALA A 2 0.60 -11.68 -12.85
N TRP A 3 0.48 -12.93 -12.43
CA TRP A 3 0.95 -13.41 -11.14
C TRP A 3 2.41 -13.82 -11.21
N THR A 4 3.20 -13.56 -10.17
CA THR A 4 4.52 -14.15 -9.98
C THR A 4 4.41 -15.54 -9.36
N GLU A 5 3.21 -15.90 -8.86
CA GLU A 5 2.87 -17.15 -8.20
C GLU A 5 3.68 -17.39 -6.92
N LYS A 6 4.23 -16.32 -6.34
CA LYS A 6 5.14 -16.36 -5.21
C LYS A 6 4.80 -15.33 -4.15
N ILE A 7 4.83 -15.72 -2.90
CA ILE A 7 4.73 -14.84 -1.74
C ILE A 7 5.97 -14.95 -0.87
N LEU A 8 6.28 -13.88 -0.16
CA LEU A 8 7.33 -13.85 0.83
C LEU A 8 6.71 -13.90 2.23
N ARG A 9 7.06 -14.91 3.02
CA ARG A 9 6.72 -14.99 4.43
C ARG A 9 7.89 -14.56 5.28
N VAL A 10 7.67 -13.56 6.15
CA VAL A 10 8.68 -12.98 7.04
C VAL A 10 8.28 -13.22 8.49
N ASP A 11 9.04 -14.05 9.19
CA ASP A 11 8.88 -14.25 10.65
C ASP A 11 9.84 -13.27 11.37
N LEU A 12 9.28 -12.17 11.86
CA LEU A 12 10.04 -11.12 12.55
C LEU A 12 10.60 -11.58 13.90
N THR A 13 9.99 -12.58 14.53
CA THR A 13 10.48 -13.11 15.80
C THR A 13 11.73 -13.97 15.61
N LYS A 14 11.74 -14.79 14.55
CA LYS A 14 12.89 -15.64 14.19
C LYS A 14 13.92 -14.95 13.33
N GLY A 15 13.54 -13.83 12.68
CA GLY A 15 14.40 -13.13 11.73
C GLY A 15 14.58 -13.88 10.42
N THR A 16 13.57 -14.62 9.96
CA THR A 16 13.66 -15.46 8.76
C THR A 16 12.73 -14.98 7.65
N CYS A 17 13.19 -15.14 6.41
CA CYS A 17 12.43 -14.89 5.19
C CYS A 17 12.31 -16.21 4.43
N THR A 18 11.10 -16.57 4.00
CA THR A 18 10.82 -17.84 3.31
C THR A 18 9.90 -17.61 2.12
N ASP A 19 10.30 -18.14 0.97
CA ASP A 19 9.46 -18.15 -0.22
C ASP A 19 8.37 -19.23 -0.11
N GLU A 20 7.15 -18.88 -0.46
CA GLU A 20 6.01 -19.79 -0.54
C GLU A 20 5.29 -19.64 -1.88
N ALA A 21 4.69 -20.71 -2.36
CA ALA A 21 3.82 -20.64 -3.53
C ALA A 21 2.53 -19.88 -3.19
N LEU A 22 2.12 -19.00 -4.10
CA LEU A 22 0.80 -18.36 -4.01
C LEU A 22 -0.30 -19.41 -4.15
N ASN A 23 -1.30 -19.39 -3.28
CA ASN A 23 -2.48 -20.24 -3.46
C ASN A 23 -3.31 -19.74 -4.66
N MET A 24 -3.14 -20.41 -5.80
CA MET A 24 -3.78 -20.02 -7.06
C MET A 24 -5.29 -20.20 -7.06
N GLU A 25 -5.82 -21.16 -6.29
CA GLU A 25 -7.27 -21.32 -6.12
C GLU A 25 -7.87 -20.09 -5.42
N TRP A 26 -7.21 -19.62 -4.37
CA TRP A 26 -7.64 -18.39 -3.69
C TRP A 26 -7.42 -17.15 -4.56
N ALA A 27 -6.35 -17.12 -5.37
CA ALA A 27 -6.10 -16.03 -6.31
C ALA A 27 -7.19 -15.92 -7.37
N ASP A 28 -7.70 -17.04 -7.86
CA ASP A 28 -8.83 -17.08 -8.80
C ASP A 28 -10.15 -16.63 -8.16
N GLN A 29 -10.41 -16.98 -6.91
CA GLN A 29 -11.64 -16.64 -6.19
C GLN A 29 -11.64 -15.19 -5.68
N TYR A 30 -10.51 -14.70 -5.16
CA TYR A 30 -10.40 -13.41 -4.46
C TYR A 30 -9.59 -12.36 -5.21
N LEU A 31 -9.13 -12.65 -6.41
CA LEU A 31 -8.37 -11.81 -7.34
C LEU A 31 -7.01 -11.35 -6.82
N GLY A 32 -6.93 -10.52 -5.82
CA GLY A 32 -5.67 -9.96 -5.33
C GLY A 32 -5.85 -8.86 -4.30
N GLN A 33 -4.77 -8.19 -3.94
CA GLN A 33 -4.76 -7.09 -2.97
C GLN A 33 -5.66 -7.39 -1.76
N ARG A 34 -6.66 -6.53 -1.52
CA ARG A 34 -7.58 -6.64 -0.39
C ARG A 34 -8.28 -7.99 -0.31
N GLY A 35 -8.83 -8.47 -1.42
CA GLY A 35 -9.61 -9.71 -1.43
C GLY A 35 -8.76 -10.91 -1.00
N LEU A 36 -7.69 -11.16 -1.71
CA LEU A 36 -6.80 -12.29 -1.48
C LEU A 36 -6.08 -12.22 -0.12
N ALA A 37 -5.53 -11.05 0.23
CA ALA A 37 -4.84 -10.89 1.52
C ALA A 37 -5.79 -11.02 2.72
N THR A 38 -7.06 -10.58 2.60
CA THR A 38 -8.07 -10.82 3.63
C THR A 38 -8.35 -12.32 3.80
N LYS A 39 -8.37 -13.10 2.71
CA LYS A 39 -8.53 -14.56 2.78
C LYS A 39 -7.40 -15.19 3.58
N TYR A 40 -6.13 -14.82 3.34
CA TYR A 40 -5.00 -15.29 4.15
C TYR A 40 -5.15 -14.94 5.63
N ILE A 41 -5.54 -13.70 5.97
CA ILE A 41 -5.75 -13.29 7.37
C ILE A 41 -6.85 -14.12 8.03
N VAL A 42 -7.97 -14.33 7.35
CA VAL A 42 -9.12 -15.07 7.91
C VAL A 42 -8.79 -16.54 8.17
N GLU A 43 -7.98 -17.16 7.32
CA GLU A 43 -7.59 -18.57 7.48
C GLU A 43 -6.47 -18.77 8.50
N GLU A 44 -5.56 -17.80 8.64
CA GLU A 44 -4.32 -18.02 9.39
C GLU A 44 -4.25 -17.20 10.70
N THR A 45 -5.22 -16.33 10.98
CA THR A 45 -5.18 -15.48 12.18
C THR A 45 -6.44 -15.68 13.02
N ASP A 46 -6.28 -15.90 14.34
CA ASP A 46 -7.42 -15.93 15.25
C ASP A 46 -8.16 -14.59 15.21
N PRO A 47 -9.48 -14.57 14.94
CA PRO A 47 -10.26 -13.34 14.92
C PRO A 47 -10.26 -12.57 16.27
N LYS A 48 -9.91 -13.22 17.37
CA LYS A 48 -9.79 -12.62 18.71
C LYS A 48 -8.40 -12.07 19.02
N VAL A 49 -7.42 -12.23 18.11
CA VAL A 49 -6.04 -11.73 18.29
C VAL A 49 -6.04 -10.25 18.68
N ASP A 50 -5.18 -9.86 19.61
CA ASP A 50 -4.92 -8.43 19.86
C ASP A 50 -4.24 -7.82 18.62
N PRO A 51 -4.78 -6.73 18.03
CA PRO A 51 -4.20 -6.09 16.86
C PRO A 51 -2.73 -5.68 16.99
N LEU A 52 -2.24 -5.40 18.18
CA LEU A 52 -0.87 -4.98 18.44
C LEU A 52 0.04 -6.11 18.94
N SER A 53 -0.50 -7.32 19.11
CA SER A 53 0.30 -8.48 19.50
C SER A 53 1.16 -9.01 18.34
N PRO A 54 2.23 -9.77 18.65
CA PRO A 54 3.01 -10.48 17.64
C PRO A 54 2.17 -11.46 16.78
N ASP A 55 1.08 -12.00 17.34
CA ASP A 55 0.24 -13.00 16.68
C ASP A 55 -0.66 -12.40 15.58
N ASN A 56 -0.84 -11.06 15.57
CA ASN A 56 -1.52 -10.40 14.45
C ASN A 56 -0.65 -10.44 13.20
N MET A 57 -1.26 -10.75 12.07
CA MET A 57 -0.62 -10.78 10.76
C MET A 57 -0.72 -9.42 10.07
N MET A 58 0.29 -9.05 9.28
CA MET A 58 0.27 -7.88 8.41
C MET A 58 0.73 -8.26 7.01
N ILE A 59 -0.01 -7.82 5.99
CA ILE A 59 0.23 -8.23 4.60
C ILE A 59 0.34 -7.01 3.70
N PHE A 60 1.40 -6.95 2.90
CA PHE A 60 1.54 -6.05 1.75
C PHE A 60 1.21 -6.84 0.50
N ALA A 61 0.16 -6.48 -0.22
CA ALA A 61 -0.35 -7.28 -1.33
C ALA A 61 -0.51 -6.47 -2.61
N THR A 62 -0.05 -7.03 -3.73
CA THR A 62 -0.27 -6.54 -5.07
C THR A 62 -1.46 -7.24 -5.74
N GLY A 63 -1.83 -6.80 -6.93
CA GLY A 63 -2.92 -7.38 -7.70
C GLY A 63 -2.45 -8.04 -9.00
N PRO A 64 -3.36 -8.71 -9.73
CA PRO A 64 -3.04 -9.44 -10.98
C PRO A 64 -2.67 -8.52 -12.15
N LEU A 65 -2.86 -7.21 -12.02
CA LEU A 65 -2.47 -6.22 -13.02
C LEU A 65 -1.35 -5.29 -12.55
N THR A 66 -0.90 -5.43 -11.29
CA THR A 66 0.20 -4.62 -10.75
C THR A 66 1.48 -4.88 -11.55
N GLY A 67 2.19 -3.82 -11.92
CA GLY A 67 3.41 -3.89 -12.73
C GLY A 67 3.18 -4.04 -14.24
N THR A 68 1.92 -4.05 -14.72
CA THR A 68 1.58 -4.13 -16.14
C THR A 68 1.36 -2.75 -16.77
N CYS A 69 1.09 -2.70 -18.08
CA CYS A 69 0.80 -1.47 -18.83
C CYS A 69 -0.63 -0.92 -18.62
N THR A 70 -1.46 -1.57 -17.79
CA THR A 70 -2.84 -1.14 -17.55
C THR A 70 -2.90 0.13 -16.70
N SER A 71 -3.97 0.90 -16.85
CA SER A 71 -4.19 2.10 -16.02
C SER A 71 -4.29 1.71 -14.54
N THR A 72 -3.72 2.55 -13.65
CA THR A 72 -3.71 2.37 -12.18
C THR A 72 -3.01 1.10 -11.67
N ALA A 73 -2.16 0.48 -12.47
CA ALA A 73 -1.45 -0.76 -12.15
C ALA A 73 -0.34 -0.63 -11.07
N GLY A 74 -0.12 0.56 -10.52
CA GLY A 74 0.87 0.79 -9.44
C GLY A 74 0.36 0.54 -8.02
N ARG A 75 -0.92 0.19 -7.85
CA ARG A 75 -1.52 0.09 -6.53
C ARG A 75 -1.13 -1.18 -5.77
N TYR A 76 -0.93 -1.03 -4.45
CA TYR A 76 -0.85 -2.12 -3.48
C TYR A 76 -1.75 -1.84 -2.28
N SER A 77 -1.99 -2.85 -1.47
CA SER A 77 -2.78 -2.73 -0.24
C SER A 77 -1.99 -3.28 0.95
N VAL A 78 -2.19 -2.66 2.11
CA VAL A 78 -1.73 -3.15 3.41
C VAL A 78 -2.93 -3.65 4.17
N ILE A 79 -2.92 -4.92 4.55
CA ILE A 79 -4.04 -5.60 5.20
C ILE A 79 -3.57 -6.19 6.54
N THR A 80 -4.37 -5.99 7.58
CA THR A 80 -4.12 -6.51 8.93
C THR A 80 -5.39 -6.42 9.78
N LYS A 81 -5.37 -6.90 11.00
CA LYS A 81 -6.38 -6.50 11.99
C LYS A 81 -6.02 -5.12 12.54
N GLY A 82 -6.94 -4.17 12.42
CA GLY A 82 -6.69 -2.74 12.72
C GLY A 82 -6.67 -2.41 14.20
N ALA A 83 -5.72 -1.58 14.61
CA ALA A 83 -5.49 -1.20 16.01
C ALA A 83 -6.63 -0.39 16.65
N LEU A 84 -7.42 0.35 15.85
CA LEU A 84 -8.50 1.19 16.36
C LEU A 84 -9.83 0.44 16.46
N THR A 85 -10.19 -0.31 15.43
CA THR A 85 -11.53 -0.91 15.30
C THR A 85 -11.57 -2.38 15.70
N GLY A 86 -10.44 -3.07 15.73
CA GLY A 86 -10.38 -4.52 15.91
C GLY A 86 -10.95 -5.33 14.73
N ALA A 87 -11.33 -4.66 13.65
CA ALA A 87 -11.82 -5.26 12.42
C ALA A 87 -10.69 -5.41 11.39
N ILE A 88 -10.97 -6.07 10.25
CA ILE A 88 -10.04 -6.08 9.11
C ILE A 88 -9.80 -4.65 8.65
N ALA A 89 -8.56 -4.22 8.73
CA ALA A 89 -8.04 -2.99 8.18
C ALA A 89 -7.51 -3.25 6.77
N CYS A 90 -7.96 -2.46 5.81
CA CYS A 90 -7.43 -2.47 4.46
C CYS A 90 -7.10 -1.04 4.06
N SER A 91 -5.84 -0.76 3.85
CA SER A 91 -5.36 0.53 3.40
C SER A 91 -4.66 0.40 2.05
N ASN A 92 -5.06 1.21 1.07
CA ASN A 92 -4.55 1.14 -0.28
C ASN A 92 -3.68 2.35 -0.59
N SER A 93 -2.53 2.12 -1.24
CA SER A 93 -1.65 3.19 -1.69
C SER A 93 -1.30 3.05 -3.18
N GLY A 94 -0.94 4.17 -3.79
CA GLY A 94 -0.42 4.25 -5.15
C GLY A 94 1.09 4.38 -5.17
N GLY A 95 1.61 5.06 -6.20
CA GLY A 95 3.05 5.24 -6.39
C GLY A 95 3.71 4.05 -7.09
N PHE A 96 4.99 3.87 -6.83
CA PHE A 96 5.84 2.88 -7.52
C PHE A 96 6.14 1.64 -6.69
N PHE A 97 5.95 1.70 -5.36
CA PHE A 97 6.27 0.60 -4.44
C PHE A 97 5.60 -0.73 -4.84
N GLY A 98 4.31 -0.70 -5.22
CA GLY A 98 3.60 -1.91 -5.64
C GLY A 98 4.19 -2.54 -6.91
N ASN A 99 4.58 -1.70 -7.89
CA ASN A 99 5.24 -2.17 -9.10
C ASN A 99 6.60 -2.77 -8.79
N GLU A 100 7.38 -2.12 -7.94
CA GLU A 100 8.71 -2.58 -7.56
C GLU A 100 8.64 -3.93 -6.84
N LEU A 101 7.68 -4.10 -5.91
CA LEU A 101 7.45 -5.38 -5.24
C LEU A 101 7.11 -6.51 -6.22
N LYS A 102 6.27 -6.22 -7.20
CA LYS A 102 5.92 -7.17 -8.25
C LYS A 102 7.12 -7.51 -9.11
N ASN A 103 7.91 -6.49 -9.51
CA ASN A 103 9.13 -6.66 -10.29
C ASN A 103 10.25 -7.35 -9.49
N ALA A 104 10.21 -7.34 -8.17
CA ALA A 104 11.11 -8.11 -7.32
C ALA A 104 10.71 -9.60 -7.21
N GLY A 105 9.58 -10.00 -7.84
CA GLY A 105 9.16 -11.38 -7.94
C GLY A 105 8.12 -11.82 -6.91
N TYR A 106 7.44 -10.89 -6.21
CA TYR A 106 6.46 -11.24 -5.20
C TYR A 106 5.08 -10.64 -5.45
N ASP A 107 4.06 -11.47 -5.32
CA ASP A 107 2.65 -11.03 -5.30
C ASP A 107 2.26 -10.43 -3.95
N MET A 108 2.93 -10.88 -2.88
CA MET A 108 2.56 -10.55 -1.50
C MET A 108 3.73 -10.74 -0.56
N VAL A 109 3.81 -9.90 0.49
CA VAL A 109 4.69 -10.10 1.64
C VAL A 109 3.82 -10.23 2.89
N ILE A 110 4.00 -11.31 3.64
CA ILE A 110 3.27 -11.61 4.86
C ILE A 110 4.22 -11.52 6.05
N PHE A 111 3.94 -10.62 6.99
CA PHE A 111 4.69 -10.45 8.22
C PHE A 111 3.97 -11.11 9.39
N GLN A 112 4.69 -11.96 10.10
CA GLN A 112 4.28 -12.65 11.34
C GLN A 112 5.27 -12.35 12.46
N GLY A 113 4.81 -12.46 13.71
CA GLY A 113 5.66 -12.19 14.85
C GLY A 113 5.96 -10.70 15.06
N ALA A 114 6.92 -10.42 15.91
CA ALA A 114 7.49 -9.08 16.13
C ALA A 114 8.99 -9.19 16.41
N SER A 115 9.77 -8.26 15.90
CA SER A 115 11.21 -8.19 16.18
C SER A 115 11.45 -7.63 17.59
N LYS A 116 12.54 -8.05 18.22
CA LYS A 116 12.94 -7.53 19.54
C LYS A 116 13.53 -6.11 19.47
N LYS A 117 13.97 -5.70 18.29
CA LYS A 117 14.59 -4.39 18.02
C LYS A 117 14.09 -3.87 16.65
N PRO A 118 14.22 -2.57 16.39
CA PRO A 118 13.85 -2.01 15.09
C PRO A 118 14.58 -2.70 13.93
N VAL A 119 13.80 -3.11 12.91
CA VAL A 119 14.32 -3.71 11.68
C VAL A 119 13.62 -3.11 10.47
N TYR A 120 14.26 -3.24 9.31
CA TYR A 120 13.59 -3.07 8.02
C TYR A 120 13.85 -4.28 7.13
N LEU A 121 12.90 -4.58 6.25
CA LEU A 121 13.05 -5.62 5.24
C LEU A 121 13.63 -5.00 3.97
N MET A 122 14.73 -5.56 3.45
CA MET A 122 15.22 -5.29 2.10
C MET A 122 14.91 -6.47 1.20
N ILE A 123 14.31 -6.19 0.05
CA ILE A 123 14.01 -7.18 -1.01
C ILE A 123 14.69 -6.72 -2.30
N GLU A 124 15.52 -7.58 -2.87
CA GLU A 124 16.15 -7.35 -4.17
C GLU A 124 16.03 -8.60 -5.06
N ASN A 125 15.17 -8.54 -6.08
CA ASN A 125 15.01 -9.62 -7.10
C ASN A 125 14.87 -11.04 -6.51
N GLY A 126 14.13 -11.17 -5.42
CA GLY A 126 13.91 -12.44 -4.72
C GLY A 126 14.85 -12.67 -3.54
N ASP A 127 15.97 -11.98 -3.43
CA ASP A 127 16.80 -11.98 -2.23
C ASP A 127 16.19 -11.08 -1.16
N CYS A 128 16.11 -11.58 0.07
CA CYS A 128 15.43 -10.91 1.16
C CYS A 128 16.27 -10.92 2.43
N GLN A 129 16.38 -9.77 3.08
CA GLN A 129 17.14 -9.62 4.32
C GLN A 129 16.42 -8.71 5.31
N LEU A 130 16.38 -9.11 6.59
CA LEU A 130 16.01 -8.24 7.69
C LEU A 130 17.26 -7.55 8.22
N LEU A 131 17.27 -6.22 8.11
CA LEU A 131 18.39 -5.36 8.46
C LEU A 131 18.06 -4.51 9.69
N ASP A 132 19.08 -4.08 10.41
CA ASP A 132 18.93 -3.21 11.59
C ASP A 132 18.39 -1.84 11.18
N ALA A 133 17.35 -1.38 11.86
CA ALA A 133 16.74 -0.08 11.64
C ALA A 133 16.90 0.88 12.82
N ALA A 134 17.81 0.61 13.77
CA ALA A 134 17.99 1.45 14.95
C ALA A 134 18.33 2.91 14.59
N ALA A 135 19.14 3.12 13.54
CA ALA A 135 19.48 4.45 13.04
C ALA A 135 18.31 5.20 12.37
N HIS A 136 17.27 4.48 11.96
CA HIS A 136 16.08 5.04 11.30
C HIS A 136 14.91 5.21 12.27
N TRP A 137 14.98 4.61 13.46
CA TRP A 137 13.92 4.75 14.47
C TRP A 137 13.90 6.15 15.06
N GLY A 138 12.74 6.76 15.13
CA GLY A 138 12.58 8.15 15.56
C GLY A 138 12.73 9.18 14.42
N THR A 139 13.03 8.74 13.19
CA THR A 139 13.15 9.65 12.03
C THR A 139 11.85 9.74 11.23
N SER A 140 11.74 10.77 10.40
CA SER A 140 10.60 10.93 9.48
C SER A 140 10.61 9.87 8.37
N CYS A 141 9.49 9.71 7.64
CA CYS A 141 9.45 8.83 6.48
C CYS A 141 10.39 9.31 5.36
N TRP A 142 10.56 10.63 5.19
CA TRP A 142 11.47 11.23 4.20
C TRP A 142 12.92 10.88 4.50
N ASP A 143 13.38 11.15 5.73
CA ASP A 143 14.75 10.84 6.16
C ASP A 143 15.02 9.33 6.10
N THR A 144 14.02 8.51 6.47
CA THR A 144 14.13 7.04 6.39
C THR A 144 14.33 6.56 4.95
N GLU A 145 13.54 7.07 4.01
CA GLU A 145 13.64 6.68 2.59
C GLU A 145 14.98 7.12 2.00
N GLU A 146 15.38 8.38 2.23
CA GLU A 146 16.65 8.93 1.74
C GLU A 146 17.85 8.15 2.30
N SER A 147 17.84 7.90 3.61
CA SER A 147 18.92 7.17 4.27
C SER A 147 19.04 5.72 3.80
N ILE A 148 17.92 5.00 3.62
CA ILE A 148 17.94 3.63 3.09
C ILE A 148 18.51 3.61 1.68
N LYS A 149 18.06 4.50 0.79
CA LYS A 149 18.59 4.62 -0.58
C LYS A 149 20.09 4.90 -0.59
N ALA A 150 20.54 5.82 0.27
CA ALA A 150 21.96 6.16 0.40
C ALA A 150 22.79 4.99 0.91
N ASN A 151 22.31 4.27 1.94
CA ASN A 151 23.02 3.12 2.51
C ASN A 151 23.22 1.96 1.52
N HIS A 152 22.28 1.78 0.58
CA HIS A 152 22.37 0.78 -0.47
C HIS A 152 23.01 1.31 -1.78
N GLY A 153 23.24 2.62 -1.88
CA GLY A 153 23.81 3.24 -3.08
C GLY A 153 22.89 3.17 -4.33
N ASP A 154 21.58 2.94 -4.13
CA ASP A 154 20.61 2.84 -5.24
C ASP A 154 19.39 3.76 -5.02
N PRO A 155 19.29 4.88 -5.78
CA PRO A 155 18.16 5.80 -5.69
C PRO A 155 16.85 5.21 -6.23
N MET A 156 16.89 4.08 -6.93
CA MET A 156 15.71 3.42 -7.50
C MET A 156 14.98 2.51 -6.51
N ILE A 157 15.55 2.23 -5.36
CA ILE A 157 14.87 1.52 -4.27
C ILE A 157 13.58 2.25 -3.91
N ARG A 158 12.50 1.49 -3.75
CA ARG A 158 11.22 1.99 -3.27
C ARG A 158 11.01 1.59 -1.83
N VAL A 159 10.62 2.55 -1.01
CA VAL A 159 10.49 2.34 0.44
C VAL A 159 9.07 2.62 0.88
N ALA A 160 8.51 1.69 1.65
CA ALA A 160 7.28 1.89 2.40
C ALA A 160 7.63 1.88 3.90
N SER A 161 7.43 2.99 4.60
CA SER A 161 7.90 3.18 5.97
C SER A 161 6.86 3.80 6.88
N ILE A 162 7.11 3.71 8.19
CA ILE A 162 6.37 4.44 9.21
C ILE A 162 7.22 5.60 9.77
N GLY A 163 6.54 6.69 10.11
CA GLY A 163 7.13 7.76 10.92
C GLY A 163 6.96 7.51 12.43
N VAL A 164 7.35 8.49 13.22
CA VAL A 164 7.28 8.45 14.70
C VAL A 164 5.88 8.10 15.21
N SER A 165 4.82 8.55 14.53
CA SER A 165 3.45 8.22 14.92
C SER A 165 3.15 6.72 14.95
N GLY A 166 3.71 5.95 14.01
CA GLY A 166 3.60 4.49 13.99
C GLY A 166 4.41 3.85 15.11
N GLU A 167 5.60 4.37 15.38
CA GLU A 167 6.51 3.88 16.42
C GLU A 167 5.97 4.04 17.83
N VAL A 168 5.28 5.16 18.10
CA VAL A 168 4.69 5.47 19.43
C VAL A 168 3.24 5.02 19.57
N GLY A 169 2.70 4.28 18.61
CA GLY A 169 1.39 3.64 18.74
C GLY A 169 0.18 4.55 18.49
N VAL A 170 0.31 5.61 17.69
CA VAL A 170 -0.84 6.43 17.29
C VAL A 170 -1.78 5.60 16.43
N LYS A 171 -3.01 5.37 16.88
CA LYS A 171 -3.96 4.39 16.31
C LYS A 171 -4.42 4.64 14.88
N PHE A 172 -4.12 5.78 14.31
CA PHE A 172 -4.39 6.14 12.91
C PHE A 172 -3.12 6.38 12.09
N ALA A 173 -1.95 5.97 12.59
CA ALA A 173 -0.69 6.09 11.85
C ALA A 173 -0.76 5.35 10.52
N CYS A 174 -0.18 5.96 9.48
CA CYS A 174 -0.13 5.43 8.12
C CYS A 174 1.20 4.76 7.79
N VAL A 175 1.23 4.04 6.68
CA VAL A 175 2.45 3.62 5.99
C VAL A 175 2.63 4.54 4.78
N VAL A 176 3.77 5.22 4.70
CA VAL A 176 4.10 6.17 3.63
C VAL A 176 5.07 5.51 2.66
N ASN A 177 4.83 5.70 1.36
CA ASN A 177 5.75 5.25 0.31
C ASN A 177 5.97 6.35 -0.73
N ASP A 178 7.10 6.28 -1.44
CA ASP A 178 7.44 7.23 -2.50
C ASP A 178 7.24 8.69 -2.04
N ILE A 179 7.58 9.00 -0.79
CA ILE A 179 7.53 10.30 -0.12
C ILE A 179 6.11 10.87 0.05
N ASP A 180 5.29 10.87 -0.98
CA ASP A 180 3.99 11.57 -1.04
C ASP A 180 2.78 10.63 -1.22
N ARG A 181 2.97 9.34 -1.09
CA ARG A 181 1.90 8.33 -1.13
C ARG A 181 1.72 7.69 0.25
N ALA A 182 0.50 7.37 0.59
CA ALA A 182 0.22 6.77 1.90
C ALA A 182 -0.88 5.71 1.83
N ALA A 183 -0.63 4.59 2.50
CA ALA A 183 -1.67 3.71 3.02
C ALA A 183 -2.21 4.36 4.31
N GLY A 184 -3.08 5.36 4.12
CA GLY A 184 -3.41 6.37 5.14
C GLY A 184 -4.59 6.02 6.04
N ARG A 185 -5.32 4.94 5.78
CA ARG A 185 -6.52 4.57 6.54
C ARG A 185 -6.26 3.43 7.51
N SER A 186 -7.13 3.32 8.54
CA SER A 186 -7.26 2.17 9.43
C SER A 186 -6.07 1.90 10.36
N GLY A 187 -5.09 2.81 10.46
CA GLY A 187 -3.99 2.71 11.41
C GLY A 187 -3.01 1.57 11.16
N VAL A 188 -2.81 1.19 9.89
CA VAL A 188 -1.88 0.09 9.53
C VAL A 188 -0.43 0.37 9.94
N GLY A 189 -0.04 1.64 9.99
CA GLY A 189 1.31 2.04 10.48
C GLY A 189 1.53 1.73 11.95
N THR A 190 0.49 1.76 12.78
CA THR A 190 0.56 1.39 14.19
C THR A 190 0.85 -0.09 14.37
N VAL A 191 0.21 -0.95 13.57
CA VAL A 191 0.48 -2.40 13.58
C VAL A 191 1.90 -2.68 13.09
N MET A 192 2.37 -1.96 12.09
CA MET A 192 3.76 -2.06 11.63
C MET A 192 4.76 -1.68 12.74
N GLY A 193 4.49 -0.59 13.47
CA GLY A 193 5.29 -0.14 14.61
C GLY A 193 5.30 -1.14 15.77
N SER A 194 4.15 -1.74 16.12
CA SER A 194 4.09 -2.75 17.19
C SER A 194 4.93 -4.00 16.90
N LYS A 195 5.29 -4.22 15.65
CA LYS A 195 6.17 -5.30 15.21
C LYS A 195 7.66 -4.89 15.17
N ASN A 196 8.00 -3.67 15.55
CA ASN A 196 9.32 -3.06 15.36
C ASN A 196 9.80 -3.09 13.89
N LEU A 197 8.86 -3.06 12.95
CA LEU A 197 9.15 -2.99 11.52
C LEU A 197 9.11 -1.53 11.07
N LYS A 198 10.27 -0.94 10.79
CA LYS A 198 10.41 0.47 10.38
C LYS A 198 10.03 0.69 8.93
N ALA A 199 10.51 -0.19 8.05
CA ALA A 199 10.33 -0.04 6.62
C ALA A 199 10.35 -1.39 5.88
N VAL A 200 9.79 -1.36 4.67
CA VAL A 200 9.97 -2.38 3.62
C VAL A 200 10.59 -1.66 2.45
N ALA A 201 11.81 -2.02 2.10
CA ALA A 201 12.57 -1.49 0.97
C ALA A 201 12.64 -2.52 -0.14
N VAL A 202 12.39 -2.12 -1.37
CA VAL A 202 12.27 -3.05 -2.50
C VAL A 202 13.03 -2.52 -3.71
N ARG A 203 13.76 -3.40 -4.37
CA ARG A 203 14.37 -3.21 -5.68
C ARG A 203 14.03 -4.38 -6.58
N GLY A 204 13.31 -4.15 -7.67
CA GLY A 204 12.83 -5.18 -8.58
C GLY A 204 13.15 -4.87 -10.03
N THR A 205 13.83 -5.79 -10.72
CA THR A 205 14.19 -5.67 -12.14
C THR A 205 13.79 -6.87 -12.98
N LEU A 206 13.12 -7.88 -12.38
CA LEU A 206 12.74 -9.11 -13.06
C LEU A 206 11.61 -8.92 -14.09
N GLY A 207 10.84 -7.85 -13.94
CA GLY A 207 9.64 -7.63 -14.75
C GLY A 207 8.47 -8.53 -14.34
N VAL A 208 7.35 -8.39 -15.04
CA VAL A 208 6.12 -9.14 -14.78
C VAL A 208 5.74 -9.95 -16.02
N ALA A 209 5.71 -11.27 -15.89
CA ALA A 209 5.29 -12.15 -16.98
C ALA A 209 3.78 -12.02 -17.22
N VAL A 210 3.38 -11.85 -18.47
CA VAL A 210 1.98 -11.76 -18.90
C VAL A 210 1.70 -12.91 -19.85
N LYS A 211 0.63 -13.66 -19.60
CA LYS A 211 0.27 -14.86 -20.40
C LYS A 211 0.03 -14.53 -21.88
N ASP A 212 -0.56 -13.38 -22.17
CA ASP A 212 -0.90 -12.90 -23.51
C ASP A 212 -0.66 -11.39 -23.54
N GLY A 213 0.54 -11.00 -23.96
CA GLY A 213 1.00 -9.62 -23.95
C GLY A 213 0.25 -8.75 -24.97
N ASP A 214 0.01 -9.26 -26.15
CA ASP A 214 -0.65 -8.53 -27.25
C ASP A 214 -2.09 -8.21 -26.86
N ARG A 215 -2.82 -9.20 -26.38
CA ARG A 215 -4.20 -9.02 -25.92
C ARG A 215 -4.31 -8.07 -24.73
N LEU A 216 -3.34 -8.12 -23.80
CA LEU A 216 -3.28 -7.18 -22.68
C LEU A 216 -3.04 -5.76 -23.18
N TRP A 217 -2.13 -5.57 -24.14
CA TRP A 217 -1.83 -4.27 -24.74
C TRP A 217 -3.06 -3.67 -25.44
N GLU A 218 -3.75 -4.45 -26.27
CA GLU A 218 -4.98 -4.03 -26.94
C GLU A 218 -6.06 -3.62 -25.92
N ALA A 219 -6.27 -4.44 -24.89
CA ALA A 219 -7.25 -4.13 -23.84
C ALA A 219 -6.87 -2.87 -23.04
N ALA A 220 -5.59 -2.67 -22.75
CA ALA A 220 -5.09 -1.47 -22.06
C ALA A 220 -5.27 -0.21 -22.93
N ALA A 221 -4.99 -0.30 -24.21
CA ALA A 221 -5.17 0.80 -25.17
C ALA A 221 -6.67 1.17 -25.31
N ALA A 222 -7.55 0.18 -25.42
CA ALA A 222 -9.00 0.40 -25.44
C ALA A 222 -9.50 1.03 -24.13
N GLY A 223 -9.03 0.56 -22.97
CA GLY A 223 -9.34 1.14 -21.68
C GLY A 223 -8.88 2.59 -21.54
N LYS A 224 -7.67 2.92 -21.99
CA LYS A 224 -7.17 4.31 -22.01
C LYS A 224 -8.05 5.21 -22.86
N LYS A 225 -8.53 4.73 -24.02
CA LYS A 225 -9.43 5.50 -24.87
C LYS A 225 -10.75 5.79 -24.14
N VAL A 226 -11.36 4.79 -23.52
CA VAL A 226 -12.60 4.99 -22.73
C VAL A 226 -12.40 6.02 -21.61
N LEU A 227 -11.27 5.99 -20.91
CA LEU A 227 -10.94 6.97 -19.87
C LEU A 227 -10.76 8.37 -20.43
N ALA A 228 -10.11 8.51 -21.59
CA ALA A 228 -9.89 9.79 -22.24
C ALA A 228 -11.18 10.43 -22.79
N ASP A 229 -12.09 9.60 -23.34
CA ASP A 229 -13.36 10.05 -23.91
C ASP A 229 -14.41 10.45 -22.84
N ASN A 230 -14.21 10.04 -21.59
CA ASN A 230 -15.13 10.37 -20.49
C ASN A 230 -14.87 11.75 -19.91
N ALA A 231 -15.91 12.58 -19.76
CA ALA A 231 -15.79 13.98 -19.30
C ALA A 231 -15.16 14.10 -17.90
N VAL A 232 -15.37 13.15 -16.99
CA VAL A 232 -14.80 13.19 -15.65
C VAL A 232 -13.34 12.78 -15.67
N THR A 233 -13.02 11.61 -16.25
CA THR A 233 -11.66 11.03 -16.20
C THR A 233 -10.72 11.64 -17.24
N GLY A 234 -11.24 12.11 -18.37
CA GLY A 234 -10.47 12.71 -19.46
C GLY A 234 -10.35 14.24 -19.40
N GLN A 235 -11.24 14.92 -18.65
CA GLN A 235 -11.26 16.38 -18.59
C GLN A 235 -11.22 16.89 -17.14
N GLY A 236 -12.25 16.63 -16.32
CA GLY A 236 -12.37 17.21 -14.98
C GLY A 236 -11.25 16.80 -14.03
N LEU A 237 -10.96 15.51 -13.91
CA LEU A 237 -9.88 15.02 -13.03
C LEU A 237 -8.48 15.45 -13.49
N PRO A 238 -8.12 15.46 -14.78
CA PRO A 238 -6.83 16.01 -15.23
C PRO A 238 -6.68 17.50 -14.96
N ALA A 239 -7.75 18.30 -15.08
CA ALA A 239 -7.71 19.74 -14.86
C ALA A 239 -7.68 20.13 -13.38
N PHE A 240 -8.49 19.46 -12.54
CA PHE A 240 -8.79 19.91 -11.18
C PHE A 240 -8.47 18.86 -10.10
N GLY A 241 -8.02 17.65 -10.45
CA GLY A 241 -7.85 16.57 -9.49
C GLY A 241 -9.16 16.21 -8.80
N THR A 242 -9.08 15.63 -7.61
CA THR A 242 -10.27 15.27 -6.80
C THR A 242 -11.07 16.49 -6.30
N GLN A 243 -10.50 17.68 -6.36
CA GLN A 243 -11.16 18.93 -5.95
C GLN A 243 -12.40 19.24 -6.82
N VAL A 244 -12.47 18.71 -8.05
CA VAL A 244 -13.64 18.82 -8.94
C VAL A 244 -14.96 18.36 -8.29
N LEU A 245 -14.87 17.50 -7.25
CA LEU A 245 -16.02 16.97 -6.54
C LEU A 245 -16.54 17.87 -5.42
N MET A 246 -15.81 18.95 -5.05
CA MET A 246 -16.12 19.76 -3.87
C MET A 246 -17.56 20.29 -3.88
N ASN A 247 -17.92 21.01 -4.93
CA ASN A 247 -19.25 21.63 -5.04
C ASN A 247 -20.37 20.56 -5.08
N VAL A 248 -20.19 19.51 -5.88
CA VAL A 248 -21.19 18.45 -6.01
C VAL A 248 -21.43 17.73 -4.69
N ILE A 249 -20.36 17.39 -3.95
CA ILE A 249 -20.46 16.73 -2.64
C ILE A 249 -21.10 17.68 -1.62
N ASN A 250 -20.78 18.96 -1.67
CA ASN A 250 -21.39 19.95 -0.79
C ASN A 250 -22.91 20.09 -1.02
N GLU A 251 -23.33 20.21 -2.28
CA GLU A 251 -24.74 20.32 -2.65
C GLU A 251 -25.55 19.07 -2.26
N THR A 252 -24.93 17.90 -2.35
CA THR A 252 -25.58 16.65 -1.92
C THR A 252 -25.67 16.48 -0.40
N GLY A 253 -25.11 17.41 0.40
CA GLY A 253 -25.10 17.33 1.85
C GLY A 253 -24.15 16.23 2.39
N ALA A 254 -23.11 15.92 1.64
CA ALA A 254 -22.15 14.85 1.98
C ALA A 254 -20.71 15.36 2.22
N LEU A 255 -20.49 16.68 2.25
CA LEU A 255 -19.16 17.24 2.53
C LEU A 255 -18.89 17.27 4.04
N PRO A 256 -17.97 16.43 4.55
CA PRO A 256 -17.62 16.43 5.96
C PRO A 256 -17.08 17.80 6.39
N THR A 257 -17.81 18.45 7.29
CA THR A 257 -17.54 19.82 7.73
C THR A 257 -17.38 19.86 9.25
N ARG A 258 -16.44 20.65 9.75
CA ARG A 258 -16.18 20.82 11.20
C ARG A 258 -16.04 19.48 11.92
N ASN A 259 -15.12 18.63 11.42
CA ASN A 259 -14.86 17.29 11.95
C ASN A 259 -16.12 16.40 11.97
N HIS A 260 -16.88 16.37 10.86
CA HIS A 260 -18.12 15.58 10.67
C HIS A 260 -19.29 15.98 11.57
N THR A 261 -19.27 17.16 12.21
CA THR A 261 -20.43 17.70 12.92
C THR A 261 -21.41 18.38 11.98
N GLY A 262 -20.99 18.67 10.76
CA GLY A 262 -21.82 19.16 9.66
C GLY A 262 -21.54 18.38 8.38
N SER A 263 -22.44 18.49 7.41
CA SER A 263 -22.38 17.80 6.12
C SER A 263 -22.42 18.75 4.92
N GLN A 264 -22.46 20.03 5.18
CA GLN A 264 -22.35 21.11 4.20
C GLN A 264 -21.47 22.23 4.75
N PHE A 265 -20.69 22.85 3.88
CA PHE A 265 -19.85 24.00 4.18
C PHE A 265 -20.35 25.20 3.37
N GLU A 266 -20.70 26.27 4.07
CA GLU A 266 -21.29 27.48 3.50
C GLU A 266 -20.41 28.16 2.44
N ASP A 267 -19.10 28.14 2.65
CA ASP A 267 -18.11 28.74 1.76
C ASP A 267 -17.38 27.74 0.86
N ALA A 268 -17.97 26.57 0.58
CA ALA A 268 -17.34 25.52 -0.23
C ALA A 268 -16.89 26.01 -1.61
N HIS A 269 -17.63 26.94 -2.22
CA HIS A 269 -17.30 27.55 -3.50
C HIS A 269 -15.96 28.32 -3.49
N ALA A 270 -15.62 28.94 -2.34
CA ALA A 270 -14.38 29.72 -2.21
C ALA A 270 -13.11 28.86 -2.12
N ILE A 271 -13.28 27.55 -1.83
CA ILE A 271 -12.19 26.55 -1.82
C ILE A 271 -12.40 25.45 -2.85
N SER A 272 -13.27 25.68 -3.83
CA SER A 272 -13.52 24.75 -4.93
C SER A 272 -12.35 24.69 -5.93
N ALA A 273 -12.36 23.68 -6.79
CA ALA A 273 -11.37 23.53 -7.85
C ALA A 273 -11.33 24.73 -8.78
N GLU A 274 -12.49 25.27 -9.10
CA GLU A 274 -12.67 26.43 -9.95
C GLU A 274 -12.02 27.68 -9.33
N ALA A 275 -12.31 27.94 -8.05
CA ALA A 275 -11.73 29.08 -7.31
C ALA A 275 -10.20 28.96 -7.13
N MET A 276 -9.68 27.73 -7.05
CA MET A 276 -8.23 27.51 -6.95
C MET A 276 -7.50 27.65 -8.28
N ALA A 277 -8.20 27.56 -9.41
CA ALA A 277 -7.64 27.67 -10.75
C ALA A 277 -7.60 29.13 -11.27
N GLU A 278 -8.33 30.05 -10.62
CA GLU A 278 -8.29 31.50 -10.88
C GLU A 278 -7.09 32.15 -10.19
#